data_5c5610365d03886f1e3539f654eb1c83
#
_entry.id   5c5610365d03886f1e3539f654eb1c83
#
_cell.length_a   1.000
_cell.length_b   1.000
_cell.length_c   1.000
_cell.angle_alpha   90.00
_cell.angle_beta   90.00
_cell.angle_gamma   90.00
#
_symmetry.space_group_name_H-M   'P 1'
#
loop_
_entity.id
_entity.type
_entity.pdbx_description
1 polymer ?
#
loop_
_entity_poly.entity_id
_entity_poly.type
_entity_poly.pdbx_seq_one_letter_code
_entity_poly.pdbx_strand_id
1 'polypeptide(L)'
;CSESGNIVEVLVGSESGVGSMQLLKENTTDAATEKHVPVVEKIAGGYRVTVGEVEHPMTEEHSIQWIELITNNNEVLRKYLNPSDRPVAEFKTDATEVYAREYCNLHGLWRSK
;
A
#
# COMPACT_ATOMS: atom_id res chain seq x y z
N CYS A 1 -4.58 -9.83 -5.84
CA CYS A 1 -4.38 -10.97 -6.74
C CYS A 1 -3.63 -10.53 -7.98
N SER A 2 -2.81 -11.41 -8.57
CA SER A 2 -2.02 -11.05 -9.75
C SER A 2 -2.01 -12.19 -10.77
N GLU A 3 -1.99 -11.81 -12.04
CA GLU A 3 -1.80 -12.69 -13.18
C GLU A 3 -1.32 -11.84 -14.35
N SER A 4 -0.32 -12.34 -15.10
CA SER A 4 0.22 -11.67 -16.30
C SER A 4 0.59 -10.21 -16.08
N GLY A 5 1.12 -9.88 -14.92
CA GLY A 5 1.53 -8.52 -14.58
C GLY A 5 0.39 -7.60 -14.09
N ASN A 6 -0.85 -8.06 -14.15
CA ASN A 6 -1.99 -7.29 -13.65
C ASN A 6 -2.16 -7.52 -12.15
N ILE A 7 -2.43 -6.45 -11.42
CA ILE A 7 -2.80 -6.52 -10.00
C ILE A 7 -4.28 -6.20 -9.92
N VAL A 8 -5.05 -7.12 -9.36
CA VAL A 8 -6.51 -7.06 -9.34
C VAL A 8 -7.01 -7.11 -7.91
N GLU A 9 -8.00 -6.29 -7.61
CA GLU A 9 -8.65 -6.26 -6.31
C GLU A 9 -9.99 -6.99 -6.40
N VAL A 10 -10.23 -7.94 -5.49
CA VAL A 10 -11.52 -8.62 -5.37
C VAL A 10 -12.37 -7.85 -4.38
N LEU A 11 -13.46 -7.25 -4.84
CA LEU A 11 -14.34 -6.45 -4.00
C LEU A 11 -15.37 -7.30 -3.30
N VAL A 12 -15.87 -8.32 -3.97
CA VAL A 12 -16.81 -9.28 -3.40
C VAL A 12 -16.32 -10.68 -3.78
N GLY A 13 -15.96 -11.46 -2.77
CA GLY A 13 -15.43 -12.80 -2.99
C GLY A 13 -16.50 -13.79 -3.42
N SER A 14 -16.11 -14.85 -4.11
CA SER A 14 -16.97 -15.95 -4.48
C SER A 14 -16.39 -17.28 -3.99
N GLU A 15 -17.22 -18.31 -3.92
CA GLU A 15 -16.78 -19.65 -3.51
C GLU A 15 -15.77 -20.26 -4.48
N SER A 16 -15.82 -19.86 -5.75
CA SER A 16 -14.86 -20.34 -6.75
C SER A 16 -13.48 -19.68 -6.63
N GLY A 17 -13.36 -18.66 -5.79
CA GLY A 17 -12.08 -17.98 -5.56
C GLY A 17 -11.66 -17.10 -6.74
N VAL A 18 -10.35 -17.02 -6.97
CA VAL A 18 -9.77 -16.09 -7.96
C VAL A 18 -9.23 -16.80 -9.21
N GLY A 19 -9.61 -18.06 -9.43
CA GLY A 19 -9.15 -18.83 -10.59
C GLY A 19 -7.64 -19.08 -10.55
N SER A 20 -6.94 -18.75 -11.64
CA SER A 20 -5.50 -18.93 -11.75
C SER A 20 -4.67 -17.79 -11.14
N MET A 21 -5.31 -16.74 -10.66
CA MET A 21 -4.59 -15.60 -10.05
C MET A 21 -4.01 -15.99 -8.69
N GLN A 22 -2.84 -15.43 -8.39
CA GLN A 22 -2.19 -15.63 -7.09
C GLN A 22 -2.63 -14.54 -6.13
N LEU A 23 -3.00 -14.95 -4.92
CA LEU A 23 -3.30 -14.00 -3.86
C LEU A 23 -2.00 -13.36 -3.37
N LEU A 24 -1.93 -12.04 -3.39
CA LEU A 24 -0.81 -11.32 -2.80
C LEU A 24 -0.97 -11.25 -1.30
N LYS A 25 0.09 -11.60 -0.58
CA LYS A 25 0.11 -11.51 0.87
C LYS A 25 0.92 -10.29 1.29
N GLU A 26 0.40 -9.57 2.27
CA GLU A 26 1.05 -8.38 2.79
C GLU A 26 2.28 -8.73 3.60
N ASN A 27 3.43 -8.14 3.26
CA ASN A 27 4.65 -8.27 4.04
C ASN A 27 4.66 -7.21 5.15
N THR A 28 5.25 -7.55 6.29
CA THR A 28 5.32 -6.66 7.45
C THR A 28 6.73 -6.45 7.99
N THR A 29 7.72 -7.15 7.44
CA THR A 29 9.10 -7.07 7.90
C THR A 29 10.00 -6.54 6.80
N ASP A 30 10.69 -5.42 7.05
CA ASP A 30 11.58 -4.79 6.08
C ASP A 30 12.78 -5.68 5.73
N ALA A 31 13.19 -5.59 4.48
CA ALA A 31 14.46 -6.15 4.02
C ALA A 31 15.63 -5.30 4.54
N ALA A 32 16.84 -5.86 4.52
CA ALA A 32 18.02 -5.24 5.13
C ALA A 32 18.43 -3.90 4.51
N THR A 33 18.24 -3.72 3.20
CA THR A 33 18.76 -2.57 2.47
C THR A 33 17.70 -1.58 2.01
N GLU A 34 16.44 -1.96 2.03
CA GLU A 34 15.34 -1.11 1.58
C GLU A 34 14.18 -1.19 2.55
N LYS A 35 13.52 -0.06 2.75
CA LYS A 35 12.41 0.05 3.67
C LYS A 35 11.09 0.12 2.90
N HIS A 36 10.24 -0.88 3.09
CA HIS A 36 8.96 -1.01 2.40
C HIS A 36 7.75 -0.87 3.33
N VAL A 37 7.95 -1.08 4.63
CA VAL A 37 6.83 -1.02 5.58
C VAL A 37 6.34 0.41 5.68
N PRO A 38 5.05 0.67 5.36
CA PRO A 38 4.51 2.03 5.48
C PRO A 38 4.53 2.51 6.92
N VAL A 39 4.83 3.79 7.11
CA VAL A 39 4.79 4.45 8.41
C VAL A 39 3.58 5.37 8.43
N VAL A 40 2.67 5.15 9.38
CA VAL A 40 1.44 5.93 9.52
C VAL A 40 1.62 6.95 10.64
N GLU A 41 1.33 8.21 10.33
CA GLU A 41 1.41 9.30 11.29
C GLU A 41 0.08 10.04 11.36
N LYS A 42 -0.45 10.22 12.57
CA LYS A 42 -1.66 11.01 12.78
C LYS A 42 -1.34 12.48 12.56
N ILE A 43 -2.14 13.13 11.71
CA ILE A 43 -2.04 14.57 11.45
C ILE A 43 -3.41 15.22 11.67
N ALA A 44 -3.46 16.55 11.62
CA ALA A 44 -4.73 17.27 11.74
C ALA A 44 -5.67 16.85 10.62
N GLY A 45 -6.84 16.33 10.97
CA GLY A 45 -7.88 15.91 10.03
C GLY A 45 -7.66 14.58 9.33
N GLY A 46 -6.61 13.82 9.68
CA GLY A 46 -6.37 12.55 9.02
C GLY A 46 -5.05 11.90 9.35
N TYR A 47 -4.44 11.31 8.34
CA TYR A 47 -3.20 10.55 8.49
C TYR A 47 -2.26 10.80 7.32
N ARG A 48 -0.96 10.81 7.63
CA ARG A 48 0.09 10.82 6.61
C ARG A 48 0.73 9.43 6.59
N VAL A 49 0.91 8.89 5.40
CA VAL A 49 1.58 7.61 5.19
C VAL A 49 2.84 7.87 4.37
N THR A 50 3.98 7.47 4.92
CA THR A 50 5.27 7.54 4.21
C THR A 50 5.77 6.11 4.03
N VAL A 51 6.26 5.77 2.85
CA VAL A 51 6.80 4.44 2.64
C VAL A 51 8.26 4.40 3.06
N GLY A 52 8.47 3.65 4.14
CA GLY A 52 9.75 3.45 4.78
C GLY A 52 10.10 4.52 5.80
N GLU A 53 10.89 4.14 6.81
CA GLU A 53 11.48 5.08 7.76
C GLU A 53 12.46 6.02 7.06
N VAL A 54 13.13 5.50 6.03
CA VAL A 54 13.88 6.28 5.06
C VAL A 54 13.11 6.16 3.76
N GLU A 55 12.84 7.27 3.09
CA GLU A 55 12.00 7.28 1.91
C GLU A 55 12.44 6.27 0.86
N HIS A 56 11.49 5.46 0.39
CA HIS A 56 11.71 4.47 -0.64
C HIS A 56 12.11 5.14 -1.97
N PRO A 57 12.97 4.50 -2.78
CA PRO A 57 13.27 5.01 -4.12
C PRO A 57 12.02 5.19 -4.98
N MET A 58 12.03 6.24 -5.81
CA MET A 58 10.95 6.54 -6.74
C MET A 58 11.55 6.80 -8.13
N THR A 59 11.89 5.72 -8.81
CA THR A 59 12.41 5.75 -10.19
C THR A 59 11.45 4.99 -11.10
N GLU A 60 11.63 5.10 -12.41
CA GLU A 60 10.76 4.37 -13.35
C GLU A 60 10.88 2.86 -13.18
N GLU A 61 12.06 2.36 -12.84
CA GLU A 61 12.33 0.94 -12.68
C GLU A 61 11.94 0.42 -11.30
N HIS A 62 11.89 1.30 -10.30
CA HIS A 62 11.68 0.90 -8.90
C HIS A 62 10.93 2.00 -8.16
N SER A 63 9.64 1.79 -7.96
CA SER A 63 8.79 2.80 -7.34
C SER A 63 7.62 2.19 -6.59
N ILE A 64 7.10 2.98 -5.67
CA ILE A 64 5.82 2.70 -5.02
C ILE A 64 4.72 3.17 -5.97
N GLN A 65 3.85 2.24 -6.36
CA GLN A 65 2.82 2.52 -7.36
C GLN A 65 1.55 3.08 -6.75
N TRP A 66 1.25 2.70 -5.51
CA TRP A 66 0.12 3.29 -4.78
C TRP A 66 0.31 3.09 -3.27
N ILE A 67 -0.37 3.96 -2.53
CA ILE A 67 -0.49 3.89 -1.07
C ILE A 67 -1.98 3.92 -0.75
N GLU A 68 -2.41 3.08 0.18
CA GLU A 68 -3.80 3.10 0.64
C GLU A 68 -3.89 3.05 2.15
N LEU A 69 -4.98 3.63 2.66
CA LEU A 69 -5.31 3.63 4.08
C LEU A 69 -6.62 2.87 4.24
N ILE A 70 -6.59 1.84 5.08
CA ILE A 70 -7.77 1.05 5.42
C ILE A 70 -8.23 1.49 6.79
N THR A 71 -9.51 1.85 6.91
CA THR A 71 -10.05 2.44 8.13
C THR A 71 -11.06 1.53 8.80
N ASN A 72 -11.32 1.80 10.09
CA ASN A 72 -12.39 1.11 10.82
C ASN A 72 -13.79 1.67 10.50
N ASN A 73 -13.88 2.62 9.55
CA ASN A 73 -15.15 3.18 9.05
C ASN A 73 -15.60 2.51 7.75
N ASN A 74 -15.09 1.32 7.42
CA ASN A 74 -15.41 0.61 6.17
C ASN A 74 -14.99 1.38 4.92
N GLU A 75 -13.88 2.12 5.01
CA GLU A 75 -13.36 2.89 3.89
C GLU A 75 -11.96 2.41 3.50
N VAL A 76 -11.69 2.43 2.20
CA VAL A 76 -10.35 2.26 1.64
C VAL A 76 -10.05 3.51 0.84
N LEU A 77 -9.03 4.26 1.25
CA LEU A 77 -8.60 5.49 0.60
C LEU A 77 -7.28 5.19 -0.12
N ARG A 78 -7.20 5.46 -1.41
CA ARG A 78 -6.02 5.10 -2.20
C ARG A 78 -5.52 6.27 -3.01
N LYS A 79 -4.20 6.41 -3.05
CA LYS A 79 -3.53 7.38 -3.92
C LYS A 79 -2.53 6.65 -4.81
N TYR A 80 -2.65 6.85 -6.11
CA TYR A 80 -1.67 6.34 -7.08
C TYR A 80 -0.53 7.32 -7.20
N LEU A 81 0.70 6.80 -7.34
CA LEU A 81 1.92 7.59 -7.41
C LEU A 81 2.61 7.38 -8.74
N ASN A 82 3.27 8.42 -9.20
CA ASN A 82 4.17 8.37 -10.36
C ASN A 82 5.61 8.24 -9.87
N PRO A 83 6.53 7.73 -10.71
CA PRO A 83 7.94 7.59 -10.31
C PRO A 83 8.60 8.88 -9.82
N SER A 84 8.16 10.03 -10.28
CA SER A 84 8.72 11.32 -9.86
C SER A 84 8.14 11.86 -8.55
N ASP A 85 7.11 11.21 -8.01
CA ASP A 85 6.46 11.65 -6.76
C ASP A 85 7.27 11.16 -5.56
N ARG A 86 7.09 11.84 -4.42
CA ARG A 86 7.59 11.31 -3.15
C ARG A 86 6.71 10.15 -2.71
N PRO A 87 7.26 9.14 -1.99
CA PRO A 87 6.48 8.00 -1.50
C PRO A 87 5.67 8.35 -0.25
N VAL A 88 4.83 9.35 -0.37
CA VAL A 88 4.04 9.92 0.72
C VAL A 88 2.62 10.20 0.24
N ALA A 89 1.64 9.89 1.08
CA ALA A 89 0.24 10.23 0.82
C ALA A 89 -0.42 10.72 2.10
N GLU A 90 -1.29 11.71 1.97
CA GLU A 90 -2.10 12.20 3.08
C GLU A 90 -3.56 11.92 2.80
N PHE A 91 -4.27 11.42 3.81
CA PHE A 91 -5.68 11.06 3.70
C PHE A 91 -6.48 11.76 4.77
N LYS A 92 -7.63 12.31 4.39
CA LYS A 92 -8.55 12.95 5.32
C LYS A 92 -9.58 11.94 5.78
N THR A 93 -9.65 11.71 7.07
CA THR A 93 -10.62 10.81 7.67
C THR A 93 -10.69 11.07 9.18
N ASP A 94 -11.86 10.82 9.77
CA ASP A 94 -12.05 10.87 11.22
C ASP A 94 -11.91 9.49 11.88
N ALA A 95 -11.52 8.47 11.12
CA ALA A 95 -11.34 7.13 11.64
C ALA A 95 -10.34 7.10 12.79
N THR A 96 -10.63 6.30 13.81
CA THR A 96 -9.81 6.18 15.00
C THR A 96 -8.78 5.08 14.90
N GLU A 97 -9.01 4.10 14.03
CA GLU A 97 -8.09 2.99 13.80
C GLU A 97 -7.90 2.81 12.30
N VAL A 98 -6.64 2.77 11.90
CA VAL A 98 -6.27 2.62 10.50
C VAL A 98 -5.02 1.74 10.38
N TYR A 99 -4.85 1.16 9.20
CA TYR A 99 -3.54 0.66 8.78
C TYR A 99 -3.33 1.03 7.32
N ALA A 100 -2.09 1.04 6.90
CA ALA A 100 -1.74 1.40 5.53
C ALA A 100 -1.18 0.21 4.78
N ARG A 101 -1.34 0.22 3.47
CA ARG A 101 -0.68 -0.70 2.56
C ARG A 101 -0.04 0.08 1.43
N GLU A 102 1.01 -0.49 0.85
CA GLU A 102 1.62 0.04 -0.35
C GLU A 102 2.03 -1.10 -1.28
N TYR A 103 2.20 -0.78 -2.56
CA TYR A 103 2.66 -1.75 -3.55
C TYR A 103 3.89 -1.21 -4.27
N CYS A 104 5.00 -1.98 -4.14
CA CYS A 104 6.25 -1.72 -4.86
C CYS A 104 6.30 -2.64 -6.09
N ASN A 105 6.63 -2.08 -7.26
CA ASN A 105 6.64 -2.86 -8.50
C ASN A 105 7.64 -4.01 -8.49
N LEU A 106 8.70 -3.93 -7.69
CA LEU A 106 9.71 -4.99 -7.61
C LEU A 106 9.53 -5.91 -6.40
N HIS A 107 9.00 -5.40 -5.28
CA HIS A 107 9.00 -6.12 -4.00
C HIS A 107 7.63 -6.43 -3.44
N GLY A 108 6.55 -6.06 -4.14
CA GLY A 108 5.21 -6.51 -3.82
C GLY A 108 4.45 -5.66 -2.82
N LEU A 109 3.50 -6.30 -2.15
CA LEU A 109 2.52 -5.66 -1.25
C LEU A 109 3.02 -5.68 0.19
N TRP A 110 2.91 -4.53 0.86
CA TRP A 110 3.38 -4.34 2.24
C TRP A 110 2.31 -3.63 3.05
N ARG A 111 2.26 -3.91 4.35
CA ARG A 111 1.35 -3.21 5.26
C ARG A 111 2.10 -2.64 6.45
N SER A 112 1.52 -1.60 7.07
CA SER A 112 2.02 -1.03 8.31
C SER A 112 1.86 -2.01 9.48
N LYS A 113 2.68 -1.81 10.47
CA LYS A 113 2.64 -2.60 11.72
C LYS A 113 1.46 -2.21 12.60
#